data_535f35191108fef4e04fde8ba3833a15
#
_entry.id   535f35191108fef4e04fde8ba3833a15
#
_cell.length_a   1.000
_cell.length_b   1.000
_cell.length_c   1.000
_cell.angle_alpha   90.00
_cell.angle_beta   90.00
_cell.angle_gamma   90.00
#
_symmetry.space_group_name_H-M   'P 1'
#
loop_
_entity.id
_entity.type
_entity.pdbx_description
1 polymer ?
#
loop_
_entity_poly.entity_id
_entity_poly.type
_entity_poly.pdbx_seq_one_letter_code
_entity_poly.pdbx_strand_id
1 'polypeptide(L)'
;GEERKDKRYISLAVAYGLQARVYLSMHEYAQAAIAAGNAIEAAANEGISPAGMTDVNKPTFWTVSEKNWMWGIIVNETDEIVSSGIVNWPSHMGSLNFGYANFSGGLQINKDLYEQIPNTDVRKGWWLGGDLRSANLSASQQAMVTAYGYKAYTQVKFAPYNNVLETSINANDIPLMRVEEMYLIKAEAEAMSGQDGKKTLTDFVTKYRNEKYVVNNSDIQEEVFLQRRIELWGEGLNWFDLMRLNKGVDRRKGGFPNDNMIFNIAPTDPILLWPIPQAEIQAN
;
A
#
# COMPACT_ATOMS: atom_id res chain seq x y z
N GLY A 1 18.73 3.61 -21.21
CA GLY A 1 18.97 2.54 -20.23
C GLY A 1 18.30 1.26 -20.67
N GLU A 2 18.81 0.11 -20.25
CA GLU A 2 18.13 -1.15 -20.53
C GLU A 2 16.86 -1.25 -19.69
N GLU A 3 15.76 -1.63 -20.33
CA GLU A 3 14.50 -1.89 -19.63
C GLU A 3 14.70 -3.08 -18.65
N ARG A 4 14.33 -2.88 -17.41
CA ARG A 4 14.40 -3.94 -16.42
C ARG A 4 13.39 -5.05 -16.72
N LYS A 5 13.89 -6.25 -17.04
CA LYS A 5 13.07 -7.40 -17.45
C LYS A 5 12.66 -8.32 -16.31
N ASP A 6 13.35 -8.30 -15.16
CA ASP A 6 13.10 -9.21 -14.05
C ASP A 6 13.13 -8.50 -12.69
N LYS A 7 11.95 -8.21 -12.17
CA LYS A 7 11.74 -7.51 -10.90
C LYS A 7 11.85 -8.41 -9.66
N ARG A 8 12.22 -9.68 -9.81
CA ARG A 8 12.51 -10.58 -8.66
C ARG A 8 13.84 -10.24 -7.99
N TYR A 9 14.78 -9.68 -8.76
CA TYR A 9 16.13 -9.40 -8.28
C TYR A 9 16.29 -7.95 -7.85
N ILE A 10 17.20 -7.74 -6.91
CA ILE A 10 17.56 -6.41 -6.45
C ILE A 10 18.36 -5.69 -7.54
N SER A 11 17.78 -4.62 -8.07
CA SER A 11 18.46 -3.70 -8.98
C SER A 11 19.08 -2.54 -8.23
N LEU A 12 19.75 -1.65 -8.97
CA LEU A 12 20.28 -0.41 -8.37
C LEU A 12 19.17 0.45 -7.78
N ALA A 13 18.03 0.56 -8.48
CA ALA A 13 16.86 1.28 -7.97
C ALA A 13 16.34 0.69 -6.64
N VAL A 14 16.24 -0.64 -6.56
CA VAL A 14 15.81 -1.33 -5.33
C VAL A 14 16.83 -1.16 -4.20
N ALA A 15 18.14 -1.23 -4.50
CA ALA A 15 19.19 -1.03 -3.51
C ALA A 15 19.10 0.37 -2.88
N TYR A 16 18.94 1.42 -3.69
CA TYR A 16 18.71 2.78 -3.18
C TYR A 16 17.37 2.89 -2.44
N GLY A 17 16.33 2.21 -2.90
CA GLY A 17 15.05 2.16 -2.20
C GLY A 17 15.14 1.53 -0.81
N LEU A 18 15.91 0.47 -0.65
CA LEU A 18 16.20 -0.15 0.65
C LEU A 18 17.01 0.80 1.55
N GLN A 19 18.02 1.49 1.00
CA GLN A 19 18.74 2.52 1.75
C GLN A 19 17.80 3.64 2.22
N ALA A 20 16.88 4.09 1.36
CA ALA A 20 15.91 5.13 1.71
C ALA A 20 15.00 4.69 2.87
N ARG A 21 14.51 3.44 2.86
CA ARG A 21 13.72 2.86 3.98
C ARG A 21 14.52 2.82 5.29
N VAL A 22 15.77 2.38 5.21
CA VAL A 22 16.64 2.28 6.40
C VAL A 22 16.92 3.66 6.96
N TYR A 23 17.37 4.62 6.15
CA TYR A 23 17.65 5.98 6.61
C TYR A 23 16.41 6.68 7.16
N LEU A 24 15.24 6.47 6.52
CA LEU A 24 13.98 7.02 7.04
C LEU A 24 13.66 6.45 8.43
N SER A 25 13.86 5.14 8.64
CA SER A 25 13.63 4.48 9.92
C SER A 25 14.61 4.89 11.00
N MET A 26 15.83 5.28 10.61
CA MET A 26 16.87 5.83 11.49
C MET A 26 16.70 7.32 11.75
N HIS A 27 15.73 7.99 11.13
CA HIS A 27 15.53 9.44 11.14
C HIS A 27 16.72 10.22 10.52
N GLU A 28 17.52 9.55 9.68
CA GLU A 28 18.62 10.15 8.92
C GLU A 28 18.05 10.79 7.65
N TYR A 29 17.26 11.85 7.83
CA TYR A 29 16.41 12.41 6.79
C TYR A 29 17.18 12.94 5.58
N ALA A 30 18.33 13.59 5.78
CA ALA A 30 19.13 14.09 4.64
C ALA A 30 19.59 12.93 3.74
N GLN A 31 20.05 11.83 4.33
CA GLN A 31 20.46 10.63 3.61
C GLN A 31 19.26 9.92 2.98
N ALA A 32 18.12 9.86 3.67
CA ALA A 32 16.89 9.29 3.15
C ALA A 32 16.40 10.04 1.90
N ALA A 33 16.46 11.38 1.89
CA ALA A 33 16.08 12.19 0.74
C ALA A 33 16.99 11.92 -0.47
N ILE A 34 18.29 11.83 -0.27
CA ILE A 34 19.27 11.50 -1.32
C ILE A 34 19.02 10.09 -1.86
N ALA A 35 18.90 9.11 -0.97
CA ALA A 35 18.70 7.71 -1.39
C ALA A 35 17.38 7.53 -2.15
N ALA A 36 16.29 8.16 -1.70
CA ALA A 36 15.00 8.13 -2.39
C ALA A 36 15.08 8.82 -3.76
N GLY A 37 15.79 9.95 -3.87
CA GLY A 37 16.04 10.62 -5.14
C GLY A 37 16.80 9.72 -6.12
N ASN A 38 17.87 9.09 -5.67
CA ASN A 38 18.66 8.12 -6.46
C ASN A 38 17.82 6.91 -6.88
N ALA A 39 16.94 6.42 -6.00
CA ALA A 39 16.03 5.32 -6.31
C ALA A 39 15.05 5.69 -7.43
N ILE A 40 14.49 6.92 -7.39
CA ILE A 40 13.58 7.41 -8.43
C ILE A 40 14.32 7.54 -9.78
N GLU A 41 15.51 8.11 -9.78
CA GLU A 41 16.31 8.26 -10.99
C GLU A 41 16.71 6.90 -11.59
N ALA A 42 17.22 5.99 -10.77
CA ALA A 42 17.58 4.65 -11.20
C ALA A 42 16.34 3.87 -11.72
N ALA A 43 15.19 4.00 -11.04
CA ALA A 43 13.93 3.41 -11.48
C ALA A 43 13.51 3.94 -12.87
N ALA A 44 13.63 5.25 -13.10
CA ALA A 44 13.32 5.86 -14.40
C ALA A 44 14.26 5.30 -15.51
N ASN A 45 15.54 5.10 -15.21
CA ASN A 45 16.51 4.48 -16.12
C ASN A 45 16.20 3.00 -16.40
N GLU A 46 15.48 2.33 -15.50
CA GLU A 46 14.97 0.96 -15.67
C GLU A 46 13.58 0.91 -16.34
N GLY A 47 13.04 2.03 -16.84
CA GLY A 47 11.69 2.12 -17.42
C GLY A 47 10.55 2.11 -16.39
N ILE A 48 10.86 2.23 -15.11
CA ILE A 48 9.88 2.24 -14.01
C ILE A 48 9.44 3.68 -13.73
N SER A 49 8.13 3.91 -13.66
CA SER A 49 7.55 5.22 -13.39
C SER A 49 6.28 5.09 -12.55
N PRO A 50 5.87 6.13 -11.82
CA PRO A 50 4.59 6.08 -11.09
C PRO A 50 3.41 5.76 -12.03
N ALA A 51 2.48 4.97 -11.52
CA ALA A 51 1.23 4.71 -12.21
C ALA A 51 0.39 6.00 -12.26
N GLY A 52 -0.14 6.33 -13.44
CA GLY A 52 -0.98 7.51 -13.64
C GLY A 52 -2.39 7.31 -13.09
N MET A 53 -3.18 8.39 -13.05
CA MET A 53 -4.57 8.32 -12.57
C MET A 53 -5.41 7.33 -13.35
N THR A 54 -5.20 7.21 -14.66
CA THR A 54 -5.92 6.23 -15.51
C THR A 54 -5.46 4.79 -15.32
N ASP A 55 -4.27 4.58 -14.77
CA ASP A 55 -3.78 3.23 -14.47
C ASP A 55 -4.36 2.73 -13.15
N VAL A 56 -4.57 3.60 -12.17
CA VAL A 56 -5.01 3.25 -10.81
C VAL A 56 -6.50 3.43 -10.55
N ASN A 57 -7.25 3.97 -11.50
CA ASN A 57 -8.72 4.12 -11.40
C ASN A 57 -9.51 2.85 -11.76
N LYS A 58 -8.89 1.71 -11.58
CA LYS A 58 -9.43 0.36 -11.77
C LYS A 58 -8.68 -0.60 -10.84
N PRO A 59 -9.23 -1.79 -10.54
CA PRO A 59 -8.47 -2.82 -9.82
C PRO A 59 -7.19 -3.19 -10.58
N THR A 60 -6.08 -3.21 -9.86
CA THR A 60 -4.72 -3.50 -10.35
C THR A 60 -3.93 -4.21 -9.25
N PHE A 61 -2.61 -4.09 -9.14
CA PHE A 61 -1.79 -4.70 -8.09
C PHE A 61 -1.83 -6.25 -8.08
N TRP A 62 -1.79 -6.87 -9.25
CA TRP A 62 -1.75 -8.33 -9.36
C TRP A 62 -0.50 -8.87 -10.06
N THR A 63 0.30 -8.04 -10.71
CA THR A 63 1.46 -8.48 -11.49
C THR A 63 2.65 -7.54 -11.39
N VAL A 64 3.86 -8.11 -11.34
CA VAL A 64 5.13 -7.35 -11.41
C VAL A 64 5.29 -6.60 -12.74
N SER A 65 4.51 -6.94 -13.78
CA SER A 65 4.55 -6.24 -15.07
C SER A 65 4.03 -4.80 -14.97
N GLU A 66 3.37 -4.42 -13.88
CA GLU A 66 2.95 -3.05 -13.67
C GLU A 66 4.16 -2.11 -13.64
N LYS A 67 4.06 -0.99 -14.36
CA LYS A 67 5.18 -0.08 -14.63
C LYS A 67 5.78 0.57 -13.39
N ASN A 68 5.03 0.60 -12.30
CA ASN A 68 5.40 1.26 -11.03
C ASN A 68 6.03 0.33 -10.00
N TRP A 69 6.03 -0.98 -10.25
CA TRP A 69 6.69 -1.92 -9.35
C TRP A 69 8.20 -1.94 -9.59
N MET A 70 8.96 -1.73 -8.53
CA MET A 70 10.43 -1.83 -8.53
C MET A 70 10.89 -3.25 -8.19
N TRP A 71 10.17 -3.91 -7.26
CA TRP A 71 10.51 -5.23 -6.74
C TRP A 71 9.26 -5.98 -6.32
N GLY A 72 9.21 -7.28 -6.59
CA GLY A 72 8.09 -8.14 -6.22
C GLY A 72 8.46 -9.61 -6.20
N ILE A 73 7.60 -10.40 -5.57
CA ILE A 73 7.66 -11.86 -5.62
C ILE A 73 6.76 -12.30 -6.77
N ILE A 74 7.32 -13.04 -7.72
CA ILE A 74 6.54 -13.67 -8.79
C ILE A 74 5.98 -14.99 -8.25
N VAL A 75 4.67 -15.16 -8.39
CA VAL A 75 3.95 -16.37 -8.01
C VAL A 75 3.46 -17.05 -9.30
N ASN A 76 3.82 -18.32 -9.49
CA ASN A 76 3.36 -19.10 -10.64
C ASN A 76 2.17 -19.98 -10.23
N GLU A 77 1.29 -20.28 -11.17
CA GLU A 77 0.11 -21.14 -10.93
C GLU A 77 0.48 -22.54 -10.41
N THR A 78 1.69 -23.00 -10.72
CA THR A 78 2.22 -24.31 -10.32
C THR A 78 2.92 -24.30 -8.97
N ASP A 79 3.07 -23.14 -8.33
CA ASP A 79 3.71 -23.04 -7.02
C ASP A 79 2.84 -23.72 -5.95
N GLU A 80 3.47 -24.43 -5.01
CA GLU A 80 2.78 -25.16 -3.96
C GLU A 80 1.86 -24.24 -3.13
N ILE A 81 2.26 -22.99 -2.90
CA ILE A 81 1.45 -22.01 -2.19
C ILE A 81 0.13 -21.71 -2.91
N VAL A 82 0.07 -21.84 -4.24
CA VAL A 82 -1.16 -21.67 -5.03
C VAL A 82 -2.02 -22.92 -4.93
N SER A 83 -1.42 -24.10 -5.03
CA SER A 83 -2.14 -25.38 -4.92
C SER A 83 -2.70 -25.64 -3.52
N SER A 84 -2.20 -24.96 -2.50
CA SER A 84 -2.81 -24.93 -1.14
C SER A 84 -4.14 -24.17 -1.09
N GLY A 85 -4.59 -23.63 -2.19
CA GLY A 85 -5.88 -22.97 -2.35
C GLY A 85 -5.92 -21.57 -1.72
N ILE A 86 -6.66 -21.43 -0.62
CA ILE A 86 -6.91 -20.12 0.00
C ILE A 86 -5.88 -19.71 1.07
N VAL A 87 -4.79 -20.45 1.25
CA VAL A 87 -3.81 -20.23 2.33
C VAL A 87 -2.59 -19.47 1.81
N ASN A 88 -2.80 -18.39 1.08
CA ASN A 88 -1.72 -17.55 0.58
C ASN A 88 -2.06 -16.07 0.64
N TRP A 89 -1.06 -15.20 0.48
CA TRP A 89 -1.25 -13.76 0.55
C TRP A 89 -2.24 -13.21 -0.51
N PRO A 90 -2.19 -13.62 -1.80
CA PRO A 90 -3.18 -13.16 -2.79
C PRO A 90 -4.63 -13.51 -2.42
N SER A 91 -4.86 -14.68 -1.85
CA SER A 91 -6.19 -15.09 -1.37
C SER A 91 -6.68 -14.23 -0.19
N HIS A 92 -5.76 -13.81 0.68
CA HIS A 92 -6.08 -12.95 1.83
C HIS A 92 -6.20 -11.47 1.45
N MET A 93 -5.55 -11.01 0.39
CA MET A 93 -5.54 -9.60 -0.03
C MET A 93 -6.35 -9.32 -1.28
N GLY A 94 -6.53 -10.29 -2.16
CA GLY A 94 -7.27 -10.11 -3.42
C GLY A 94 -8.73 -9.75 -3.19
N SER A 95 -9.29 -9.02 -4.15
CA SER A 95 -10.73 -8.75 -4.24
C SER A 95 -11.31 -9.35 -5.51
N LEU A 96 -12.63 -9.55 -5.54
CA LEU A 96 -13.38 -10.03 -6.72
C LEU A 96 -12.93 -11.43 -7.22
N ASN A 97 -12.22 -12.19 -6.40
CA ASN A 97 -11.75 -13.55 -6.64
C ASN A 97 -12.44 -14.54 -5.70
N PHE A 98 -12.25 -15.82 -5.95
CA PHE A 98 -12.60 -16.87 -5.00
C PHE A 98 -11.42 -17.06 -4.03
N GLY A 99 -11.36 -16.22 -2.99
CA GLY A 99 -10.27 -16.19 -2.02
C GLY A 99 -10.75 -16.05 -0.58
N TYR A 100 -9.86 -16.26 0.37
CA TYR A 100 -10.17 -16.25 1.80
C TYR A 100 -10.80 -14.93 2.26
N ALA A 101 -10.30 -13.80 1.80
CA ALA A 101 -10.84 -12.48 2.17
C ALA A 101 -12.33 -12.37 1.83
N ASN A 102 -12.75 -12.90 0.70
CA ASN A 102 -14.13 -12.76 0.20
C ASN A 102 -15.13 -13.59 0.99
N PHE A 103 -14.74 -14.72 1.56
CA PHE A 103 -15.60 -15.49 2.48
C PHE A 103 -15.93 -14.75 3.77
N SER A 104 -15.11 -13.80 4.17
CA SER A 104 -15.33 -12.95 5.35
C SER A 104 -15.91 -11.57 5.01
N GLY A 105 -16.31 -11.32 3.76
CA GLY A 105 -16.86 -10.06 3.28
C GLY A 105 -15.81 -9.03 2.88
N GLY A 106 -14.58 -9.47 2.62
CA GLY A 106 -13.46 -8.67 2.17
C GLY A 106 -12.71 -7.93 3.29
N LEU A 107 -11.57 -7.35 2.94
CA LEU A 107 -10.78 -6.51 3.85
C LEU A 107 -11.18 -5.04 3.72
N GLN A 108 -11.42 -4.38 4.84
CA GLN A 108 -11.91 -3.02 4.90
C GLN A 108 -10.83 -2.03 5.33
N ILE A 109 -10.83 -0.85 4.73
CA ILE A 109 -10.10 0.29 5.26
C ILE A 109 -10.81 0.83 6.50
N ASN A 110 -10.05 1.42 7.41
CA ASN A 110 -10.59 2.21 8.51
C ASN A 110 -11.47 3.35 7.95
N LYS A 111 -12.72 3.45 8.41
CA LYS A 111 -13.70 4.44 7.92
C LYS A 111 -13.18 5.87 8.04
N ASP A 112 -12.57 6.22 9.17
CA ASP A 112 -12.03 7.56 9.42
C ASP A 112 -10.90 7.91 8.40
N LEU A 113 -10.08 6.93 8.04
CA LEU A 113 -9.07 7.12 6.98
C LEU A 113 -9.71 7.28 5.60
N TYR A 114 -10.73 6.49 5.27
CA TYR A 114 -11.46 6.62 4.01
C TYR A 114 -12.12 7.98 3.85
N GLU A 115 -12.73 8.52 4.91
CA GLU A 115 -13.40 9.81 4.90
C GLU A 115 -12.43 10.98 4.71
N GLN A 116 -11.16 10.82 5.05
CA GLN A 116 -10.11 11.82 4.79
C GLN A 116 -9.67 11.86 3.33
N ILE A 117 -10.04 10.89 2.49
CA ILE A 117 -9.70 10.86 1.07
C ILE A 117 -10.69 11.76 0.30
N PRO A 118 -10.24 12.83 -0.37
CA PRO A 118 -11.14 13.68 -1.16
C PRO A 118 -11.81 12.90 -2.30
N ASN A 119 -13.02 13.29 -2.68
CA ASN A 119 -13.74 12.68 -3.80
C ASN A 119 -13.05 12.92 -5.16
N THR A 120 -12.14 13.88 -5.24
CA THR A 120 -11.33 14.18 -6.41
C THR A 120 -10.06 13.33 -6.51
N ASP A 121 -9.73 12.56 -5.46
CA ASP A 121 -8.58 11.67 -5.44
C ASP A 121 -8.98 10.31 -6.02
N VAL A 122 -8.29 9.88 -7.07
CA VAL A 122 -8.60 8.61 -7.76
C VAL A 122 -8.46 7.39 -6.85
N ARG A 123 -7.64 7.47 -5.82
CA ARG A 123 -7.44 6.38 -4.84
C ARG A 123 -8.69 6.12 -4.00
N LYS A 124 -9.61 7.07 -3.88
CA LYS A 124 -10.87 6.83 -3.16
C LYS A 124 -11.64 5.66 -3.75
N GLY A 125 -11.54 5.44 -5.05
CA GLY A 125 -12.10 4.29 -5.74
C GLY A 125 -11.40 2.95 -5.45
N TRP A 126 -10.32 2.90 -4.67
CA TRP A 126 -9.72 1.65 -4.22
C TRP A 126 -10.54 0.94 -3.14
N TRP A 127 -11.56 1.60 -2.64
CA TRP A 127 -12.50 1.05 -1.66
C TRP A 127 -13.93 1.35 -2.06
N LEU A 128 -14.83 0.51 -1.60
CA LEU A 128 -16.26 0.78 -1.69
C LEU A 128 -16.62 1.93 -0.74
N GLY A 129 -17.54 2.77 -1.18
CA GLY A 129 -18.17 3.76 -0.30
C GLY A 129 -19.16 3.12 0.68
N GLY A 130 -19.79 3.94 1.50
CA GLY A 130 -20.88 3.53 2.37
C GLY A 130 -22.12 3.00 1.62
N ASP A 131 -22.24 3.33 0.35
CA ASP A 131 -23.28 2.87 -0.60
C ASP A 131 -22.89 1.57 -1.34
N LEU A 132 -21.79 0.94 -0.97
CA LEU A 132 -21.21 -0.25 -1.59
C LEU A 132 -20.78 -0.05 -3.06
N ARG A 133 -20.47 1.18 -3.47
CA ARG A 133 -20.04 1.51 -4.82
C ARG A 133 -18.60 2.00 -4.85
N SER A 134 -17.95 1.76 -5.99
CA SER A 134 -16.66 2.38 -6.31
C SER A 134 -16.67 2.85 -7.77
N ALA A 135 -16.14 4.06 -8.00
CA ALA A 135 -15.95 4.59 -9.34
C ALA A 135 -14.97 3.77 -10.21
N ASN A 136 -14.14 2.95 -9.57
CA ASN A 136 -13.13 2.12 -10.24
C ASN A 136 -13.68 0.78 -10.74
N LEU A 137 -14.92 0.43 -10.43
CA LEU A 137 -15.52 -0.84 -10.80
C LEU A 137 -16.36 -0.72 -12.07
N SER A 138 -16.18 -1.67 -12.99
CA SER A 138 -17.09 -1.90 -14.09
C SER A 138 -18.43 -2.46 -13.58
N ALA A 139 -19.45 -2.48 -14.43
CA ALA A 139 -20.76 -3.02 -14.07
C ALA A 139 -20.69 -4.50 -13.63
N SER A 140 -19.88 -5.32 -14.29
CA SER A 140 -19.67 -6.73 -13.93
C SER A 140 -18.97 -6.88 -12.58
N GLN A 141 -17.93 -6.08 -12.32
CA GLN A 141 -17.24 -6.06 -11.04
C GLN A 141 -18.16 -5.57 -9.91
N GLN A 142 -18.97 -4.54 -10.17
CA GLN A 142 -19.94 -4.04 -9.19
C GLN A 142 -21.01 -5.09 -8.85
N ALA A 143 -21.41 -5.95 -9.80
CA ALA A 143 -22.33 -7.06 -9.54
C ALA A 143 -21.71 -8.08 -8.55
N MET A 144 -20.40 -8.33 -8.63
CA MET A 144 -19.70 -9.23 -7.71
C MET A 144 -19.69 -8.70 -6.27
N VAL A 145 -19.69 -7.40 -6.07
CA VAL A 145 -19.80 -6.79 -4.72
C VAL A 145 -21.04 -7.31 -3.98
N THR A 146 -22.17 -7.39 -4.68
CA THR A 146 -23.41 -7.95 -4.12
C THR A 146 -23.33 -9.46 -3.97
N ALA A 147 -22.82 -10.17 -4.98
CA ALA A 147 -22.72 -11.63 -4.97
C ALA A 147 -21.85 -12.16 -3.83
N TYR A 148 -20.74 -11.48 -3.52
CA TYR A 148 -19.85 -11.82 -2.39
C TYR A 148 -20.28 -11.23 -1.03
N GLY A 149 -21.36 -10.44 -1.01
CA GLY A 149 -21.81 -9.81 0.23
C GLY A 149 -20.79 -8.84 0.84
N TYR A 150 -20.04 -8.13 0.01
CA TYR A 150 -19.05 -7.14 0.47
C TYR A 150 -19.71 -6.08 1.32
N LYS A 151 -18.95 -5.59 2.27
CA LYS A 151 -19.36 -4.53 3.19
C LYS A 151 -18.83 -3.18 2.75
N ALA A 152 -19.39 -2.11 3.30
CA ALA A 152 -18.87 -0.76 3.10
C ALA A 152 -17.37 -0.71 3.45
N TYR A 153 -16.63 0.09 2.69
CA TYR A 153 -15.18 0.29 2.85
C TYR A 153 -14.31 -0.92 2.48
N THR A 154 -14.90 -2.00 1.93
CA THR A 154 -14.13 -3.13 1.41
C THR A 154 -13.21 -2.67 0.28
N GLN A 155 -11.95 -3.12 0.30
CA GLN A 155 -10.98 -2.80 -0.71
C GLN A 155 -11.27 -3.53 -2.04
N VAL A 156 -11.03 -2.82 -3.13
CA VAL A 156 -11.03 -3.31 -4.51
C VAL A 156 -9.75 -2.87 -5.24
N LYS A 157 -8.71 -2.52 -4.47
CA LYS A 157 -7.40 -2.12 -4.95
C LYS A 157 -6.68 -3.28 -5.63
N PHE A 158 -6.66 -4.44 -4.97
CA PHE A 158 -5.96 -5.63 -5.44
C PHE A 158 -6.88 -6.46 -6.32
N ALA A 159 -6.62 -6.44 -7.63
CA ALA A 159 -7.40 -7.16 -8.63
C ALA A 159 -7.29 -8.69 -8.46
N PRO A 160 -8.25 -9.45 -8.98
CA PRO A 160 -8.09 -10.89 -9.11
C PRO A 160 -6.99 -11.24 -10.12
N TYR A 161 -6.42 -12.42 -10.00
CA TYR A 161 -5.38 -12.92 -10.90
C TYR A 161 -5.84 -12.84 -12.36
N ASN A 162 -4.98 -12.30 -13.23
CA ASN A 162 -5.28 -12.01 -14.64
C ASN A 162 -6.52 -11.14 -14.88
N ASN A 163 -7.02 -10.42 -13.87
CA ASN A 163 -8.30 -9.72 -13.89
C ASN A 163 -9.52 -10.62 -14.19
N VAL A 164 -9.42 -11.92 -13.94
CA VAL A 164 -10.52 -12.87 -14.12
C VAL A 164 -11.40 -12.86 -12.87
N LEU A 165 -12.62 -12.37 -13.01
CA LEU A 165 -13.60 -12.36 -11.91
C LEU A 165 -13.88 -13.78 -11.44
N GLU A 166 -14.06 -13.95 -10.13
CA GLU A 166 -14.36 -15.22 -9.47
C GLU A 166 -13.29 -16.32 -9.65
N THR A 167 -12.09 -15.96 -10.15
CA THR A 167 -11.02 -16.95 -10.27
C THR A 167 -10.71 -17.58 -8.91
N SER A 168 -10.54 -18.90 -8.91
CA SER A 168 -10.01 -19.66 -7.76
C SER A 168 -8.49 -19.72 -7.76
N ILE A 169 -7.86 -19.26 -8.84
CA ILE A 169 -6.40 -19.19 -8.93
C ILE A 169 -5.92 -17.92 -8.23
N ASN A 170 -5.19 -18.09 -7.14
CA ASN A 170 -4.65 -16.99 -6.34
C ASN A 170 -3.13 -16.91 -6.55
N ALA A 171 -2.71 -16.68 -7.79
CA ALA A 171 -1.31 -16.61 -8.22
C ALA A 171 -0.86 -15.17 -8.52
N ASN A 172 -1.46 -14.19 -7.85
CA ASN A 172 -1.03 -12.80 -7.96
C ASN A 172 0.40 -12.64 -7.45
N ASP A 173 1.18 -11.84 -8.13
CA ASP A 173 2.48 -11.40 -7.64
C ASP A 173 2.33 -10.50 -6.40
N ILE A 174 3.37 -10.47 -5.55
CA ILE A 174 3.35 -9.75 -4.30
C ILE A 174 4.25 -8.52 -4.40
N PRO A 175 3.74 -7.27 -4.26
CA PRO A 175 4.56 -6.08 -4.31
C PRO A 175 5.44 -5.97 -3.06
N LEU A 176 6.75 -5.82 -3.26
CA LEU A 176 7.71 -5.55 -2.19
C LEU A 176 8.17 -4.09 -2.16
N MET A 177 8.20 -3.45 -3.34
CA MET A 177 8.58 -2.04 -3.47
C MET A 177 7.98 -1.43 -4.72
N ARG A 178 7.41 -0.24 -4.58
CA ARG A 178 6.92 0.58 -5.69
C ARG A 178 7.58 1.95 -5.69
N VAL A 179 7.70 2.55 -6.85
CA VAL A 179 8.37 3.86 -6.98
C VAL A 179 7.61 4.99 -6.28
N GLU A 180 6.29 4.89 -6.13
CA GLU A 180 5.47 5.85 -5.38
C GLU A 180 5.92 5.97 -3.92
N GLU A 181 6.35 4.87 -3.31
CA GLU A 181 6.91 4.91 -1.95
C GLU A 181 8.15 5.81 -1.88
N MET A 182 8.99 5.77 -2.92
CA MET A 182 10.21 6.59 -2.97
C MET A 182 9.88 8.09 -3.04
N TYR A 183 8.84 8.49 -3.77
CA TYR A 183 8.36 9.88 -3.76
C TYR A 183 7.88 10.31 -2.38
N LEU A 184 7.18 9.45 -1.66
CA LEU A 184 6.67 9.75 -0.32
C LEU A 184 7.79 9.78 0.73
N ILE A 185 8.79 8.88 0.64
CA ILE A 185 10.00 8.95 1.47
C ILE A 185 10.75 10.25 1.21
N LYS A 186 10.96 10.60 -0.07
CA LYS A 186 11.66 11.83 -0.46
C LYS A 186 10.96 13.06 0.10
N ALA A 187 9.65 13.15 -0.04
CA ALA A 187 8.87 14.30 0.45
C ALA A 187 8.98 14.47 1.97
N GLU A 188 8.84 13.40 2.75
CA GLU A 188 9.02 13.45 4.19
C GLU A 188 10.45 13.83 4.58
N ALA A 189 11.42 13.16 4.00
CA ALA A 189 12.82 13.35 4.31
C ALA A 189 13.33 14.76 3.97
N GLU A 190 12.88 15.31 2.83
CA GLU A 190 13.17 16.70 2.45
C GLU A 190 12.58 17.70 3.46
N ALA A 191 11.31 17.52 3.84
CA ALA A 191 10.66 18.38 4.82
C ALA A 191 11.37 18.36 6.17
N MET A 192 11.75 17.18 6.63
CA MET A 192 12.40 16.98 7.93
C MET A 192 13.89 17.38 7.94
N SER A 193 14.51 17.53 6.76
CA SER A 193 15.89 18.01 6.61
C SER A 193 16.00 19.49 6.17
N GLY A 194 14.88 20.23 6.22
CA GLY A 194 14.84 21.66 5.89
C GLY A 194 14.81 21.98 4.40
N GLN A 195 14.46 21.01 3.55
CA GLN A 195 14.25 21.16 2.14
C GLN A 195 12.74 21.28 1.80
N ASP A 196 12.40 21.52 0.53
CA ASP A 196 10.99 21.73 0.11
C ASP A 196 10.24 20.40 -0.13
N GLY A 197 10.10 19.59 0.91
CA GLY A 197 9.31 18.36 0.86
C GLY A 197 7.84 18.59 0.56
N LYS A 198 7.29 19.76 0.92
CA LYS A 198 5.92 20.14 0.55
C LYS A 198 5.73 20.18 -0.96
N LYS A 199 6.72 20.73 -1.67
CA LYS A 199 6.67 20.78 -3.14
C LYS A 199 6.72 19.37 -3.73
N THR A 200 7.64 18.53 -3.26
CA THR A 200 7.78 17.13 -3.72
C THR A 200 6.47 16.36 -3.53
N LEU A 201 5.81 16.50 -2.38
CA LEU A 201 4.54 15.85 -2.09
C LEU A 201 3.43 16.39 -3.03
N THR A 202 3.34 17.72 -3.16
CA THR A 202 2.32 18.36 -4.00
C THR A 202 2.45 17.93 -5.45
N ASP A 203 3.66 17.96 -5.99
CA ASP A 203 3.95 17.56 -7.38
C ASP A 203 3.55 16.09 -7.64
N PHE A 204 3.89 15.20 -6.71
CA PHE A 204 3.54 13.79 -6.84
C PHE A 204 2.02 13.56 -6.80
N VAL A 205 1.35 14.07 -5.76
CA VAL A 205 -0.08 13.81 -5.58
C VAL A 205 -0.91 14.49 -6.66
N THR A 206 -0.58 15.73 -7.02
CA THR A 206 -1.29 16.47 -8.08
C THR A 206 -1.15 15.76 -9.43
N LYS A 207 0.03 15.30 -9.76
CA LYS A 207 0.29 14.66 -11.06
C LYS A 207 -0.33 13.27 -11.18
N TYR A 208 -0.32 12.47 -10.11
CA TYR A 208 -0.60 11.05 -10.21
C TYR A 208 -1.84 10.57 -9.43
N ARG A 209 -2.45 11.43 -8.58
CA ARG A 209 -3.55 10.99 -7.69
C ARG A 209 -4.74 11.94 -7.66
N ASN A 210 -4.49 13.25 -7.59
CA ASN A 210 -5.56 14.24 -7.44
C ASN A 210 -5.11 15.60 -7.98
N GLU A 211 -5.57 15.98 -9.16
CA GLU A 211 -5.23 17.28 -9.80
C GLU A 211 -5.57 18.50 -8.93
N LYS A 212 -6.52 18.37 -8.00
CA LYS A 212 -6.96 19.44 -7.09
C LYS A 212 -6.30 19.34 -5.71
N TYR A 213 -5.24 18.55 -5.58
CA TYR A 213 -4.58 18.37 -4.30
C TYR A 213 -3.94 19.66 -3.80
N VAL A 214 -4.21 19.95 -2.54
CA VAL A 214 -3.58 21.05 -1.78
C VAL A 214 -3.15 20.47 -0.44
N VAL A 215 -1.91 20.77 -0.05
CA VAL A 215 -1.43 20.43 1.30
C VAL A 215 -2.10 21.36 2.31
N ASN A 216 -2.98 20.80 3.13
CA ASN A 216 -3.73 21.53 4.15
C ASN A 216 -3.07 21.47 5.53
N ASN A 217 -2.21 20.50 5.78
CA ASN A 217 -1.52 20.35 7.05
C ASN A 217 -0.24 21.19 7.05
N SER A 218 -0.02 21.96 8.12
CA SER A 218 1.23 22.70 8.31
C SER A 218 2.40 21.76 8.66
N ASP A 219 2.12 20.62 9.26
CA ASP A 219 3.08 19.56 9.52
C ASP A 219 3.13 18.62 8.32
N ILE A 220 4.21 18.74 7.53
CA ILE A 220 4.39 17.97 6.31
C ILE A 220 4.64 16.49 6.62
N GLN A 221 5.25 16.15 7.74
CA GLN A 221 5.45 14.75 8.14
C GLN A 221 4.11 14.05 8.39
N GLU A 222 3.18 14.71 9.07
CA GLU A 222 1.83 14.19 9.28
C GLU A 222 1.05 14.07 7.97
N GLU A 223 1.19 15.04 7.07
CA GLU A 223 0.56 14.98 5.76
C GLU A 223 1.12 13.82 4.92
N VAL A 224 2.45 13.62 4.89
CA VAL A 224 3.05 12.47 4.21
C VAL A 224 2.61 11.17 4.86
N PHE A 225 2.53 11.10 6.17
CA PHE A 225 2.04 9.90 6.86
C PHE A 225 0.60 9.55 6.42
N LEU A 226 -0.29 10.54 6.30
CA LEU A 226 -1.64 10.33 5.75
C LEU A 226 -1.57 9.79 4.32
N GLN A 227 -0.76 10.41 3.46
CA GLN A 227 -0.62 9.99 2.08
C GLN A 227 -0.02 8.58 1.95
N ARG A 228 0.94 8.20 2.81
CA ARG A 228 1.50 6.84 2.87
C ARG A 228 0.44 5.81 3.29
N ARG A 229 -0.37 6.11 4.29
CA ARG A 229 -1.46 5.22 4.73
C ARG A 229 -2.48 4.95 3.63
N ILE A 230 -2.77 5.94 2.78
CA ILE A 230 -3.68 5.80 1.64
C ILE A 230 -2.98 5.03 0.51
N GLU A 231 -1.81 5.50 0.08
CA GLU A 231 -1.10 4.97 -1.08
C GLU A 231 -0.64 3.52 -0.89
N LEU A 232 -0.07 3.24 0.27
CA LEU A 232 0.58 1.98 0.58
C LEU A 232 -0.31 1.02 1.38
N TRP A 233 -1.62 1.29 1.41
CA TRP A 233 -2.58 0.45 2.11
C TRP A 233 -2.51 -1.00 1.60
N GLY A 234 -2.42 -1.94 2.52
CA GLY A 234 -2.34 -3.38 2.23
C GLY A 234 -0.95 -3.89 1.82
N GLU A 235 0.08 -3.03 1.77
CA GLU A 235 1.43 -3.38 1.33
C GLU A 235 2.43 -3.63 2.49
N GLY A 236 1.94 -3.71 3.72
CA GLY A 236 2.74 -4.09 4.90
C GLY A 236 3.58 -2.98 5.52
N LEU A 237 3.51 -1.74 5.03
CA LEU A 237 4.42 -0.66 5.43
C LEU A 237 3.93 0.18 6.61
N ASN A 238 2.62 0.18 6.88
CA ASN A 238 2.03 1.07 7.90
C ASN A 238 2.55 0.78 9.32
N TRP A 239 2.86 -0.48 9.65
CA TRP A 239 3.40 -0.84 10.96
C TRP A 239 4.74 -0.16 11.22
N PHE A 240 5.64 -0.17 10.25
CA PHE A 240 6.95 0.47 10.35
C PHE A 240 6.81 1.99 10.49
N ASP A 241 5.86 2.60 9.79
CA ASP A 241 5.56 4.03 9.93
C ASP A 241 5.03 4.37 11.34
N LEU A 242 4.13 3.56 11.91
CA LEU A 242 3.64 3.74 13.27
C LEU A 242 4.79 3.68 14.29
N MET A 243 5.69 2.71 14.13
CA MET A 243 6.81 2.53 15.07
C MET A 243 7.83 3.68 14.98
N ARG A 244 8.30 4.02 13.79
CA ARG A 244 9.29 5.08 13.61
C ARG A 244 8.78 6.47 13.98
N LEU A 245 7.48 6.73 13.82
CA LEU A 245 6.84 7.99 14.18
C LEU A 245 6.30 8.00 15.62
N ASN A 246 6.59 6.96 16.39
CA ASN A 246 6.10 6.79 17.76
C ASN A 246 4.58 7.00 17.86
N LYS A 247 3.84 6.35 16.95
CA LYS A 247 2.38 6.41 16.91
C LYS A 247 1.76 5.13 17.47
N GLY A 248 0.65 5.28 18.16
CA GLY A 248 -0.16 4.16 18.60
C GLY A 248 -1.14 3.68 17.52
N VAL A 249 -2.00 2.76 17.92
CA VAL A 249 -3.08 2.24 17.07
C VAL A 249 -4.42 2.73 17.61
N ASP A 250 -5.09 3.63 16.89
CA ASP A 250 -6.43 4.12 17.25
C ASP A 250 -7.48 3.55 16.28
N ARG A 251 -8.36 2.72 16.81
CA ARG A 251 -9.45 2.09 16.07
C ARG A 251 -10.84 2.59 16.50
N ARG A 252 -10.93 3.60 17.36
CA ARG A 252 -12.20 4.07 17.92
C ARG A 252 -13.17 4.64 16.89
N LYS A 253 -12.67 5.22 15.81
CA LYS A 253 -13.48 5.81 14.72
C LYS A 253 -13.47 4.97 13.44
N GLY A 254 -12.99 3.75 13.50
CA GLY A 254 -12.74 2.91 12.33
C GLY A 254 -13.97 2.33 11.65
N GLY A 255 -15.16 2.46 12.25
CA GLY A 255 -16.39 1.87 11.70
C GLY A 255 -16.46 0.36 11.86
N PHE A 256 -15.77 -0.21 12.84
CA PHE A 256 -15.71 -1.65 13.08
C PHE A 256 -17.04 -2.18 13.63
N PRO A 257 -17.49 -3.36 13.16
CA PRO A 257 -18.80 -3.90 13.52
C PRO A 257 -18.86 -4.56 14.90
N ASN A 258 -17.72 -4.74 15.57
CA ASN A 258 -17.60 -5.45 16.85
C ASN A 258 -16.82 -4.60 17.84
N ASP A 259 -17.37 -4.41 19.05
CA ASP A 259 -16.76 -3.60 20.11
C ASP A 259 -15.35 -4.07 20.49
N ASN A 260 -15.06 -5.38 20.40
CA ASN A 260 -13.72 -5.93 20.63
C ASN A 260 -12.68 -5.46 19.62
N MET A 261 -13.13 -4.91 18.49
CA MET A 261 -12.27 -4.32 17.46
C MET A 261 -12.05 -2.82 17.65
N ILE A 262 -12.76 -2.21 18.63
CA ILE A 262 -12.73 -0.78 18.90
C ILE A 262 -11.85 -0.54 20.12
N PHE A 263 -10.61 -0.16 19.88
CA PHE A 263 -9.64 0.07 20.94
C PHE A 263 -8.65 1.17 20.57
N ASN A 264 -7.87 1.59 21.56
CA ASN A 264 -6.74 2.49 21.40
C ASN A 264 -5.54 1.91 22.15
N ILE A 265 -4.42 1.78 21.46
CA ILE A 265 -3.14 1.35 22.02
C ILE A 265 -2.20 2.56 21.97
N ALA A 266 -1.71 2.96 23.14
CA ALA A 266 -0.77 4.08 23.24
C ALA A 266 0.57 3.75 22.54
N PRO A 267 1.32 4.73 22.03
CA PRO A 267 2.60 4.49 21.36
C PRO A 267 3.64 3.75 22.23
N THR A 268 3.56 3.93 23.53
CA THR A 268 4.49 3.34 24.50
C THR A 268 4.01 2.01 25.08
N ASP A 269 2.87 1.50 24.61
CA ASP A 269 2.32 0.24 25.13
C ASP A 269 3.23 -0.94 24.74
N PRO A 270 3.66 -1.76 25.71
CA PRO A 270 4.52 -2.91 25.44
C PRO A 270 3.95 -3.92 24.44
N ILE A 271 2.62 -3.97 24.24
CA ILE A 271 1.97 -4.85 23.26
C ILE A 271 2.42 -4.55 21.82
N LEU A 272 2.91 -3.34 21.55
CA LEU A 272 3.47 -2.95 20.26
C LEU A 272 4.88 -3.51 20.02
N LEU A 273 5.53 -4.04 21.05
CA LEU A 273 6.84 -4.68 20.94
C LEU A 273 6.65 -6.17 20.71
N TRP A 274 7.26 -6.67 19.66
CA TRP A 274 7.25 -8.10 19.38
C TRP A 274 8.20 -8.81 20.37
N PRO A 275 7.70 -9.72 21.21
CA PRO A 275 8.57 -10.45 22.14
C PRO A 275 9.46 -11.43 21.36
N ILE A 276 10.67 -11.66 21.87
CA ILE A 276 11.49 -12.76 21.37
C ILE A 276 10.76 -14.06 21.72
N PRO A 277 10.55 -14.96 20.75
CA PRO A 277 9.87 -16.24 21.02
C PRO A 277 10.55 -17.03 22.14
N GLN A 278 9.77 -17.64 23.04
CA GLN A 278 10.29 -18.38 24.17
C GLN A 278 11.24 -19.53 23.74
N ALA A 279 10.96 -20.15 22.60
CA ALA A 279 11.82 -21.19 22.03
C ALA A 279 13.22 -20.69 21.69
N GLU A 280 13.33 -19.43 21.20
CA GLU A 280 14.61 -18.79 20.89
C GLU A 280 15.40 -18.48 22.17
N ILE A 281 14.70 -18.00 23.22
CA ILE A 281 15.32 -17.74 24.52
C ILE A 281 15.86 -19.02 25.16
N GLN A 282 15.15 -20.14 24.96
CA GLN A 282 15.54 -21.44 25.53
C GLN A 282 16.66 -22.14 24.73
N ALA A 283 16.83 -21.78 23.46
CA ALA A 283 17.85 -22.37 22.59
C ALA A 283 19.24 -21.71 22.75
N ASN A 284 19.30 -20.53 23.37
CA ASN A 284 20.52 -19.76 23.70
C ASN A 284 20.80 -19.81 25.21
#